data_78b1c14c02d1a5c31bcf8b140773aa2d
#
_entry.id   78b1c14c02d1a5c31bcf8b140773aa2d
#
_cell.length_a   1.000
_cell.length_b   1.000
_cell.length_c   1.000
_cell.angle_alpha   90.00
_cell.angle_beta   90.00
_cell.angle_gamma   90.00
#
_symmetry.space_group_name_H-M   'P 1'
#
loop_
_entity.id
_entity.type
_entity.pdbx_description
1 polymer ?
#
loop_
_entity_poly.entity_id
_entity_poly.type
_entity_poly.pdbx_seq_one_letter_code
_entity_poly.pdbx_strand_id
1 'polypeptide(L)'
;IVFICGINDIGHGYTKEEIVQNYAAMIETVQASNPDCQFVILSTLPTTSAFYSGQQGKITLLNLAFKRFANKTPNVTFVDAYSAFCPKAGEYAYPELLSDGLHPNAEGYAEIAEILTPYLLPETDFAIE
;
A
#
# COMPACT_ATOMS: atom_id res chain seq x y z
N ILE A 1 -5.80 -11.26 -0.59
CA ILE A 1 -4.67 -10.80 -1.42
C ILE A 1 -4.22 -9.44 -0.91
N VAL A 2 -2.90 -9.26 -0.74
CA VAL A 2 -2.31 -7.97 -0.38
C VAL A 2 -1.59 -7.39 -1.59
N PHE A 3 -1.90 -6.15 -1.92
CA PHE A 3 -1.19 -5.37 -2.93
C PHE A 3 -0.21 -4.41 -2.25
N ILE A 4 1.06 -4.49 -2.64
CA ILE A 4 2.14 -3.60 -2.22
C ILE A 4 2.83 -3.09 -3.48
N CYS A 5 2.16 -2.24 -4.25
CA CYS A 5 2.61 -1.76 -5.55
C CYS A 5 2.28 -0.29 -5.75
N GLY A 6 2.75 0.30 -6.85
CA GLY A 6 2.39 1.67 -7.27
C GLY A 6 3.58 2.58 -7.53
N ILE A 7 4.72 2.37 -6.84
CA ILE A 7 5.88 3.25 -7.01
C ILE A 7 6.49 3.16 -8.43
N ASN A 8 6.56 1.95 -8.98
CA ASN A 8 7.07 1.74 -10.33
C ASN A 8 6.14 2.33 -11.39
N ASP A 9 4.82 2.24 -11.17
CA ASP A 9 3.84 2.86 -12.07
C ASP A 9 4.01 4.37 -12.11
N ILE A 10 4.20 5.01 -10.94
CA ILE A 10 4.53 6.44 -10.85
C ILE A 10 5.83 6.74 -11.59
N GLY A 11 6.85 5.90 -11.42
CA GLY A 11 8.15 6.04 -12.09
C GLY A 11 8.06 5.93 -13.62
N HIS A 12 7.14 5.12 -14.13
CA HIS A 12 6.86 4.98 -15.56
C HIS A 12 5.90 6.05 -16.11
N GLY A 13 5.41 6.96 -15.25
CA GLY A 13 4.59 8.08 -15.66
C GLY A 13 3.09 7.82 -15.72
N TYR A 14 2.62 6.68 -15.21
CA TYR A 14 1.19 6.41 -15.12
C TYR A 14 0.51 7.40 -14.16
N THR A 15 -0.68 7.81 -14.53
CA THR A 15 -1.55 8.64 -13.67
C THR A 15 -2.15 7.80 -12.55
N LYS A 16 -2.53 8.44 -11.44
CA LYS A 16 -3.20 7.74 -10.34
C LYS A 16 -4.53 7.10 -10.78
N GLU A 17 -5.19 7.70 -11.76
CA GLU A 17 -6.42 7.18 -12.35
C GLU A 17 -6.18 5.85 -13.07
N GLU A 18 -5.13 5.79 -13.92
CA GLU A 18 -4.73 4.56 -14.64
C GLU A 18 -4.31 3.46 -13.67
N ILE A 19 -3.54 3.81 -12.63
CA ILE A 19 -3.11 2.86 -11.61
C ILE A 19 -4.32 2.28 -10.87
N VAL A 20 -5.27 3.11 -10.43
CA VAL A 20 -6.50 2.64 -9.77
C VAL A 20 -7.35 1.78 -10.70
N GLN A 21 -7.46 2.11 -11.99
CA GLN A 21 -8.16 1.28 -12.98
C GLN A 21 -7.52 -0.10 -13.13
N ASN A 22 -6.19 -0.18 -13.14
CA ASN A 22 -5.47 -1.45 -13.19
C ASN A 22 -5.75 -2.32 -11.94
N TYR A 23 -5.79 -1.71 -10.77
CA TYR A 23 -6.16 -2.40 -9.53
C TYR A 23 -7.62 -2.91 -9.58
N ALA A 24 -8.54 -2.09 -10.07
CA ALA A 24 -9.94 -2.50 -10.24
C ALA A 24 -10.03 -3.72 -11.17
N ALA A 25 -9.34 -3.70 -12.31
CA ALA A 25 -9.33 -4.82 -13.26
C ALA A 25 -8.73 -6.11 -12.66
N MET A 26 -7.65 -6.02 -11.87
CA MET A 26 -7.09 -7.17 -11.16
C MET A 26 -8.08 -7.75 -10.15
N ILE A 27 -8.73 -6.90 -9.37
CA ILE A 27 -9.72 -7.29 -8.37
C ILE A 27 -10.93 -7.97 -9.04
N GLU A 28 -11.50 -7.37 -10.08
CA GLU A 28 -12.61 -7.92 -10.86
C GLU A 28 -12.26 -9.29 -11.45
N THR A 29 -11.03 -9.45 -11.97
CA THR A 29 -10.56 -10.73 -12.53
C THR A 29 -10.55 -11.82 -11.49
N VAL A 30 -10.08 -11.54 -10.28
CA VAL A 30 -10.07 -12.53 -9.18
C VAL A 30 -11.48 -12.81 -8.69
N GLN A 31 -12.31 -11.78 -8.51
CA GLN A 31 -13.67 -11.92 -8.01
C GLN A 31 -14.59 -12.69 -8.98
N ALA A 32 -14.28 -12.70 -10.26
CA ALA A 32 -15.02 -13.49 -11.25
C ALA A 32 -15.02 -15.01 -10.93
N SER A 33 -13.94 -15.50 -10.33
CA SER A 33 -13.81 -16.93 -9.92
C SER A 33 -13.79 -17.12 -8.40
N ASN A 34 -13.57 -16.08 -7.63
CA ASN A 34 -13.52 -16.12 -6.18
C ASN A 34 -14.20 -14.85 -5.59
N PRO A 35 -15.55 -14.81 -5.57
CA PRO A 35 -16.29 -13.60 -5.21
C PRO A 35 -16.11 -13.17 -3.75
N ASP A 36 -15.73 -14.08 -2.86
CA ASP A 36 -15.52 -13.78 -1.43
C ASP A 36 -14.07 -13.37 -1.10
N CYS A 37 -13.20 -13.29 -2.11
CA CYS A 37 -11.82 -12.90 -1.92
C CYS A 37 -11.72 -11.50 -1.31
N GLN A 38 -10.96 -11.38 -0.23
CA GLN A 38 -10.66 -10.11 0.43
C GLN A 38 -9.36 -9.53 -0.13
N PHE A 39 -9.34 -8.22 -0.31
CA PHE A 39 -8.19 -7.49 -0.81
C PHE A 39 -7.74 -6.43 0.19
N VAL A 40 -6.44 -6.34 0.39
CA VAL A 40 -5.80 -5.26 1.14
C VAL A 40 -4.91 -4.48 0.19
N ILE A 41 -5.12 -3.19 0.08
CA ILE A 41 -4.23 -2.27 -0.62
C ILE A 41 -3.39 -1.57 0.43
N LEU A 42 -2.11 -1.93 0.52
CA LEU A 42 -1.16 -1.19 1.33
C LEU A 42 -0.78 0.10 0.61
N SER A 43 -0.69 1.19 1.34
CA SER A 43 -0.24 2.46 0.76
C SER A 43 1.12 2.33 0.09
N THR A 44 1.32 2.98 -1.05
CA THR A 44 2.63 3.15 -1.66
C THR A 44 3.53 3.91 -0.68
N LEU A 45 4.71 3.38 -0.39
CA LEU A 45 5.62 3.94 0.61
C LEU A 45 6.34 5.19 0.09
N PRO A 46 6.75 6.09 0.97
CA PRO A 46 7.65 7.19 0.60
C PRO A 46 9.05 6.65 0.28
N THR A 47 9.86 7.45 -0.40
CA THR A 47 11.23 7.09 -0.77
C THR A 47 12.23 8.11 -0.29
N THR A 48 13.52 7.70 -0.21
CA THR A 48 14.66 8.61 -0.09
C THR A 48 15.45 8.66 -1.39
N SER A 49 15.10 7.83 -2.38
CA SER A 49 15.84 7.67 -3.62
C SER A 49 15.81 8.94 -4.47
N ALA A 50 16.98 9.32 -4.99
CA ALA A 50 17.10 10.41 -5.95
C ALA A 50 16.31 10.13 -7.26
N PHE A 51 16.10 8.88 -7.64
CA PHE A 51 15.30 8.49 -8.82
C PHE A 51 13.85 8.94 -8.71
N TYR A 52 13.31 8.96 -7.50
CA TYR A 52 11.94 9.37 -7.21
C TYR A 52 11.89 10.72 -6.51
N SER A 53 12.98 11.48 -6.55
CA SER A 53 13.02 12.87 -6.07
C SER A 53 11.91 13.69 -6.73
N GLY A 54 11.14 14.40 -5.93
CA GLY A 54 9.99 15.17 -6.41
C GLY A 54 8.72 14.36 -6.69
N GLN A 55 8.70 13.03 -6.52
CA GLN A 55 7.52 12.20 -6.73
C GLN A 55 6.64 12.05 -5.47
N GLN A 56 7.08 12.57 -4.32
CA GLN A 56 6.36 12.40 -3.04
C GLN A 56 4.90 12.90 -3.12
N GLY A 57 4.67 14.02 -3.81
CA GLY A 57 3.32 14.53 -4.04
C GLY A 57 2.44 13.57 -4.86
N LYS A 58 3.01 12.86 -5.84
CA LYS A 58 2.28 11.85 -6.63
C LYS A 58 1.97 10.62 -5.79
N ILE A 59 2.89 10.20 -4.91
CA ILE A 59 2.68 9.08 -3.99
C ILE A 59 1.52 9.39 -3.05
N THR A 60 1.49 10.57 -2.44
CA THR A 60 0.40 10.96 -1.54
C THR A 60 -0.95 11.05 -2.25
N LEU A 61 -0.97 11.56 -3.48
CA LEU A 61 -2.19 11.63 -4.29
C LEU A 61 -2.68 10.22 -4.71
N LEU A 62 -1.76 9.31 -5.04
CA LEU A 62 -2.11 7.91 -5.34
C LEU A 62 -2.69 7.22 -4.10
N ASN A 63 -2.06 7.37 -2.93
CA ASN A 63 -2.55 6.80 -1.69
C ASN A 63 -3.95 7.31 -1.33
N LEU A 64 -4.22 8.59 -1.55
CA LEU A 64 -5.57 9.15 -1.40
C LEU A 64 -6.57 8.54 -2.38
N ALA A 65 -6.15 8.30 -3.63
CA ALA A 65 -7.00 7.65 -4.63
C ALA A 65 -7.29 6.18 -4.26
N PHE A 66 -6.30 5.43 -3.79
CA PHE A 66 -6.48 4.06 -3.28
C PHE A 66 -7.44 4.01 -2.09
N LYS A 67 -7.31 4.92 -1.14
CA LYS A 67 -8.23 5.00 0.01
C LYS A 67 -9.65 5.26 -0.43
N ARG A 68 -9.86 6.19 -1.38
CA ARG A 68 -11.20 6.49 -1.92
C ARG A 68 -11.77 5.31 -2.71
N PHE A 69 -10.94 4.61 -3.47
CA PHE A 69 -11.32 3.41 -4.21
C PHE A 69 -11.74 2.29 -3.27
N ALA A 70 -10.94 1.98 -2.26
CA ALA A 70 -11.25 0.95 -1.27
C ALA A 70 -12.56 1.23 -0.53
N ASN A 71 -12.81 2.48 -0.12
CA ASN A 71 -14.03 2.87 0.57
C ASN A 71 -15.33 2.68 -0.26
N LYS A 72 -15.19 2.53 -1.59
CA LYS A 72 -16.32 2.36 -2.52
C LYS A 72 -16.41 0.96 -3.10
N THR A 73 -15.44 0.10 -2.82
CA THR A 73 -15.33 -1.23 -3.43
C THR A 73 -15.50 -2.32 -2.37
N PRO A 74 -16.51 -3.19 -2.51
CA PRO A 74 -16.71 -4.29 -1.57
C PRO A 74 -15.46 -5.21 -1.49
N ASN A 75 -15.20 -5.73 -0.29
CA ASN A 75 -14.08 -6.65 -0.02
C ASN A 75 -12.69 -6.04 -0.25
N VAL A 76 -12.56 -4.71 -0.30
CA VAL A 76 -11.29 -4.01 -0.44
C VAL A 76 -11.05 -3.11 0.76
N THR A 77 -9.90 -3.27 1.41
CA THR A 77 -9.47 -2.45 2.54
C THR A 77 -8.18 -1.71 2.19
N PHE A 78 -8.13 -0.41 2.47
CA PHE A 78 -6.89 0.37 2.38
C PHE A 78 -6.20 0.40 3.74
N VAL A 79 -4.89 0.11 3.75
CA VAL A 79 -4.06 0.12 4.96
C VAL A 79 -2.91 1.12 4.78
N ASP A 80 -2.81 2.07 5.70
CA ASP A 80 -1.79 3.10 5.68
C ASP A 80 -0.50 2.63 6.36
N ALA A 81 0.50 2.25 5.57
CA ALA A 81 1.87 2.05 6.03
C ALA A 81 2.76 3.27 5.74
N TYR A 82 2.34 4.18 4.83
CA TYR A 82 3.12 5.36 4.47
C TYR A 82 3.48 6.21 5.70
N SER A 83 2.52 6.42 6.59
CA SER A 83 2.68 7.27 7.78
C SER A 83 3.72 6.74 8.78
N ALA A 84 4.00 5.44 8.79
CA ALA A 84 5.06 4.86 9.62
C ALA A 84 6.47 5.06 9.03
N PHE A 85 6.55 5.35 7.73
CA PHE A 85 7.81 5.46 6.99
C PHE A 85 8.32 6.90 6.81
N CYS A 86 7.56 7.91 7.18
CA CYS A 86 8.00 9.30 7.07
C CYS A 86 7.41 10.18 8.18
N PRO A 87 8.10 11.30 8.53
CA PRO A 87 7.64 12.18 9.61
C PRO A 87 6.34 12.91 9.25
N LYS A 88 6.11 13.17 7.95
CA LYS A 88 4.96 13.92 7.46
C LYS A 88 4.67 13.61 6.00
N ALA A 89 3.40 13.62 5.64
CA ALA A 89 2.97 13.42 4.25
C ALA A 89 3.66 14.40 3.29
N GLY A 90 4.22 13.85 2.21
CA GLY A 90 4.96 14.60 1.20
C GLY A 90 6.45 14.78 1.50
N GLU A 91 6.93 14.37 2.67
CA GLU A 91 8.35 14.34 3.03
C GLU A 91 9.00 13.00 2.63
N TYR A 92 10.34 12.95 2.72
CA TYR A 92 11.09 11.74 2.43
C TYR A 92 10.97 10.72 3.57
N ALA A 93 11.15 9.44 3.20
CA ALA A 93 11.14 8.34 4.14
C ALA A 93 12.28 8.44 5.16
N TYR A 94 12.08 7.81 6.32
CA TYR A 94 13.14 7.50 7.26
C TYR A 94 14.13 6.54 6.60
N PRO A 95 15.41 6.93 6.43
CA PRO A 95 16.39 6.11 5.71
C PRO A 95 16.70 4.79 6.40
N GLU A 96 16.55 4.69 7.71
CA GLU A 96 16.76 3.48 8.50
C GLU A 96 15.76 2.34 8.19
N LEU A 97 14.63 2.63 7.56
CA LEU A 97 13.63 1.63 7.18
C LEU A 97 13.80 1.09 5.75
N LEU A 98 14.71 1.67 4.97
CA LEU A 98 14.91 1.34 3.56
C LEU A 98 16.37 0.88 3.30
N SER A 99 16.52 -0.12 2.43
CA SER A 99 17.86 -0.66 2.09
C SER A 99 18.62 0.21 1.09
N ASP A 100 17.91 0.79 0.12
CA ASP A 100 18.48 1.55 -1.01
C ASP A 100 17.76 2.89 -1.23
N GLY A 101 16.97 3.30 -0.26
CA GLY A 101 16.12 4.50 -0.34
C GLY A 101 14.78 4.28 -1.05
N LEU A 102 14.48 3.05 -1.44
CA LEU A 102 13.24 2.65 -2.11
C LEU A 102 12.60 1.40 -1.50
N HIS A 103 13.38 0.33 -1.33
CA HIS A 103 12.90 -0.96 -0.86
C HIS A 103 13.03 -1.08 0.67
N PRO A 104 12.00 -1.53 1.38
CA PRO A 104 12.10 -1.80 2.80
C PRO A 104 13.25 -2.75 3.12
N ASN A 105 13.99 -2.48 4.18
CA ASN A 105 14.92 -3.41 4.79
C ASN A 105 14.21 -4.32 5.81
N ALA A 106 14.96 -5.10 6.58
CA ALA A 106 14.37 -6.02 7.56
C ALA A 106 13.49 -5.30 8.61
N GLU A 107 13.90 -4.12 9.07
CA GLU A 107 13.13 -3.30 10.01
C GLU A 107 11.88 -2.74 9.35
N GLY A 108 11.99 -2.23 8.12
CA GLY A 108 10.86 -1.75 7.34
C GLY A 108 9.82 -2.85 7.05
N TYR A 109 10.26 -4.08 6.74
CA TYR A 109 9.34 -5.20 6.58
C TYR A 109 8.71 -5.65 7.91
N ALA A 110 9.41 -5.56 9.03
CA ALA A 110 8.84 -5.83 10.35
C ALA A 110 7.72 -4.82 10.68
N GLU A 111 7.94 -3.55 10.38
CA GLU A 111 6.93 -2.50 10.53
C GLU A 111 5.70 -2.77 9.67
N ILE A 112 5.89 -3.13 8.40
CA ILE A 112 4.78 -3.50 7.50
C ILE A 112 4.00 -4.71 8.04
N ALA A 113 4.70 -5.73 8.54
CA ALA A 113 4.07 -6.92 9.09
C ALA A 113 3.21 -6.59 10.32
N GLU A 114 3.70 -5.74 11.22
CA GLU A 114 2.95 -5.28 12.39
C GLU A 114 1.68 -4.54 11.98
N ILE A 115 1.78 -3.63 11.02
CA ILE A 115 0.66 -2.85 10.50
C ILE A 115 -0.38 -3.75 9.81
N LEU A 116 0.05 -4.78 9.05
CA LEU A 116 -0.84 -5.66 8.29
C LEU A 116 -1.50 -6.75 9.14
N THR A 117 -0.87 -7.19 10.22
CA THR A 117 -1.34 -8.31 11.03
C THR A 117 -2.81 -8.22 11.42
N PRO A 118 -3.35 -7.09 11.90
CA PRO A 118 -4.76 -6.97 12.28
C PRO A 118 -5.74 -7.18 11.12
N TYR A 119 -5.29 -7.02 9.88
CA TYR A 119 -6.13 -7.14 8.69
C TYR A 119 -6.05 -8.52 8.02
N LEU A 120 -5.06 -9.33 8.38
CA LEU A 120 -4.80 -10.61 7.74
C LEU A 120 -5.17 -11.80 8.62
N LEU A 121 -5.12 -11.64 9.92
CA LEU A 121 -5.49 -12.68 10.86
C LEU A 121 -6.93 -12.43 11.31
N PRO A 122 -7.83 -13.43 11.19
CA PRO A 122 -9.13 -13.33 11.83
C PRO A 122 -8.89 -13.15 13.34
N GLU A 123 -9.74 -12.37 14.00
CA GLU A 123 -9.80 -12.38 15.45
C GLU A 123 -10.07 -13.83 15.88
N THR A 124 -9.02 -14.53 16.25
CA THR A 124 -9.19 -15.79 16.94
C THR A 124 -9.67 -15.45 18.32
N ASP A 125 -10.92 -15.74 18.60
CA ASP A 125 -11.41 -15.93 19.95
C ASP A 125 -10.56 -17.05 20.57
N PHE A 126 -9.41 -16.70 21.10
CA PHE A 126 -8.74 -17.54 22.08
C PHE A 126 -9.56 -17.45 23.36
N ALA A 127 -10.70 -18.11 23.41
CA ALA A 127 -11.27 -18.53 24.66
C ALA A 127 -10.26 -19.53 25.25
N ILE A 128 -9.40 -19.04 26.13
CA ILE A 128 -8.61 -19.90 27.01
C ILE A 128 -9.64 -20.45 27.99
N GLU A 129 -10.05 -21.67 27.71
CA GLU A 129 -10.70 -22.51 28.74
C GLU A 129 -9.69 -22.89 29.82
#